data_faea1b5df79a3847ad034ce27eafd914
#
_entry.id   faea1b5df79a3847ad034ce27eafd914
#
_cell.length_a   1.000
_cell.length_b   1.000
_cell.length_c   1.000
_cell.angle_alpha   90.00
_cell.angle_beta   90.00
_cell.angle_gamma   90.00
#
_symmetry.space_group_name_H-M   'P 1'
#
loop_
_entity.id
_entity.type
_entity.pdbx_description
1 polymer ?
#
loop_
_entity_poly.entity_id
_entity_poly.type
_entity_poly.pdbx_seq_one_letter_code
_entity_poly.pdbx_strand_id
1 'polypeptide(L)'
;LVTKRGEIIPKIEALIENSDSSVPIEQPCQCGSCGTELRDEGSRLYCPNPACPKLIHHRIEKWINTLDIQDFGTALLKQLFDAQRLRSISDLYTLTVEELAALERMGKKSAEKVYRALHAKREISLPTFIAGFDIEGIGRTMVEKLVDAGFDTLEKLLAASEEDFAAVYQFGSVLAHTLALGLRDAKEEMLYLTGSGIIVIQAPAAATQGNLPLAGKSFCFTGELNTLKR
;
A
#
# COMPACT_ATOMS: atom_id res chain seq x y z
N LEU A 1 -26.22 -10.47 -21.41
CA LEU A 1 -25.93 -9.27 -22.19
C LEU A 1 -24.97 -8.40 -21.42
N VAL A 2 -23.84 -8.06 -22.03
CA VAL A 2 -22.83 -7.17 -21.43
C VAL A 2 -22.69 -5.95 -22.34
N THR A 3 -22.79 -4.76 -21.77
CA THR A 3 -22.53 -3.50 -22.46
C THR A 3 -21.30 -2.81 -21.89
N LYS A 4 -20.72 -1.88 -22.65
CA LYS A 4 -19.64 -1.02 -22.14
C LYS A 4 -20.24 0.23 -21.49
N ARG A 5 -19.87 0.51 -20.25
CA ARG A 5 -20.17 1.78 -19.59
C ARG A 5 -18.95 2.68 -19.73
N GLY A 6 -19.09 3.75 -20.52
CA GLY A 6 -17.93 4.43 -21.04
C GLY A 6 -17.20 3.54 -22.06
N GLU A 7 -15.93 3.80 -22.34
CA GLU A 7 -15.22 3.02 -23.36
C GLU A 7 -14.61 1.71 -22.85
N ILE A 8 -14.52 1.48 -21.55
CA ILE A 8 -13.67 0.45 -20.97
C ILE A 8 -14.37 -0.49 -19.99
N ILE A 9 -15.35 -0.02 -19.19
CA ILE A 9 -15.92 -0.81 -18.09
C ILE A 9 -17.09 -1.68 -18.58
N PRO A 10 -17.00 -3.03 -18.52
CA PRO A 10 -18.11 -3.89 -18.85
C PRO A 10 -19.20 -3.81 -17.77
N LYS A 11 -20.46 -3.68 -18.20
CA LYS A 11 -21.65 -3.71 -17.34
C LYS A 11 -22.55 -4.86 -17.76
N ILE A 12 -22.95 -5.70 -16.82
CA ILE A 12 -23.97 -6.75 -17.07
C ILE A 12 -25.34 -6.05 -17.06
N GLU A 13 -26.05 -6.09 -18.19
CA GLU A 13 -27.35 -5.47 -18.35
C GLU A 13 -28.50 -6.46 -18.11
N ALA A 14 -28.38 -7.67 -18.67
CA ALA A 14 -29.43 -8.68 -18.53
C ALA A 14 -28.90 -10.09 -18.76
N LEU A 15 -29.57 -11.08 -18.15
CA LEU A 15 -29.45 -12.48 -18.49
C LEU A 15 -30.32 -12.75 -19.74
N ILE A 16 -29.71 -13.28 -20.81
CA ILE A 16 -30.43 -13.55 -22.05
C ILE A 16 -31.07 -14.95 -22.03
N GLU A 17 -30.36 -15.92 -21.51
CA GLU A 17 -30.80 -17.31 -21.38
C GLU A 17 -30.49 -17.82 -19.98
N ASN A 18 -31.48 -18.50 -19.38
CA ASN A 18 -31.31 -19.23 -18.14
C ASN A 18 -31.16 -20.71 -18.52
N SER A 19 -29.97 -21.24 -18.46
CA SER A 19 -29.77 -22.68 -18.65
C SER A 19 -30.23 -23.42 -17.40
N ASP A 20 -31.01 -24.49 -17.53
CA ASP A 20 -31.41 -25.38 -16.42
C ASP A 20 -30.22 -26.04 -15.73
N SER A 21 -29.01 -25.86 -16.27
CA SER A 21 -27.74 -26.34 -15.74
C SER A 21 -26.93 -25.29 -14.96
N SER A 22 -27.56 -24.19 -14.51
CA SER A 22 -26.86 -23.21 -13.66
C SER A 22 -26.44 -23.86 -12.33
N VAL A 23 -25.15 -23.92 -12.09
CA VAL A 23 -24.58 -24.35 -10.80
C VAL A 23 -24.50 -23.13 -9.88
N PRO A 24 -25.07 -23.19 -8.66
CA PRO A 24 -24.91 -22.14 -7.67
C PRO A 24 -23.42 -21.88 -7.41
N ILE A 25 -23.03 -20.62 -7.40
CA ILE A 25 -21.69 -20.25 -6.96
C ILE A 25 -21.68 -20.29 -5.43
N GLU A 26 -21.02 -21.30 -4.88
CA GLU A 26 -20.82 -21.38 -3.44
C GLU A 26 -19.79 -20.32 -3.01
N GLN A 27 -20.20 -19.49 -2.07
CA GLN A 27 -19.32 -18.48 -1.50
C GLN A 27 -18.35 -19.16 -0.53
N PRO A 28 -17.02 -18.94 -0.65
CA PRO A 28 -16.07 -19.55 0.27
C PRO A 28 -16.26 -19.00 1.69
N CYS A 29 -16.35 -19.90 2.67
CA CYS A 29 -16.45 -19.53 4.08
C CYS A 29 -15.07 -19.34 4.74
N GLN A 30 -14.03 -19.94 4.16
CA GLN A 30 -12.67 -19.93 4.72
C GLN A 30 -11.66 -19.34 3.75
N CYS A 31 -10.64 -18.69 4.33
CA CYS A 31 -9.51 -18.17 3.57
C CYS A 31 -8.71 -19.31 2.94
N GLY A 32 -8.59 -19.32 1.61
CA GLY A 32 -7.83 -20.34 0.89
C GLY A 32 -6.31 -20.35 1.18
N SER A 33 -5.79 -19.35 1.90
CA SER A 33 -4.37 -19.27 2.25
C SER A 33 -4.08 -19.72 3.69
N CYS A 34 -4.95 -19.38 4.65
CA CYS A 34 -4.69 -19.65 6.07
C CYS A 34 -5.82 -20.42 6.78
N GLY A 35 -6.91 -20.76 6.08
CA GLY A 35 -8.04 -21.50 6.65
C GLY A 35 -8.93 -20.70 7.61
N THR A 36 -8.59 -19.46 7.95
CA THR A 36 -9.40 -18.63 8.84
C THR A 36 -10.76 -18.33 8.22
N GLU A 37 -11.82 -18.33 9.03
CA GLU A 37 -13.16 -17.94 8.61
C GLU A 37 -13.17 -16.53 8.03
N LEU A 38 -13.77 -16.40 6.85
CA LEU A 38 -13.86 -15.11 6.15
C LEU A 38 -15.01 -14.28 6.71
N ARG A 39 -14.80 -12.99 6.83
CA ARG A 39 -15.85 -12.02 7.15
C ARG A 39 -16.44 -11.48 5.85
N ASP A 40 -17.76 -11.58 5.74
CA ASP A 40 -18.53 -11.00 4.64
C ASP A 40 -18.81 -9.52 4.94
N GLU A 41 -18.32 -8.64 4.07
CA GLU A 41 -18.56 -7.20 4.12
C GLU A 41 -19.52 -6.75 2.99
N GLY A 42 -20.31 -7.67 2.46
CA GLY A 42 -21.32 -7.46 1.41
C GLY A 42 -20.72 -7.41 0.01
N SER A 43 -19.81 -6.51 -0.26
CA SER A 43 -19.18 -6.38 -1.59
C SER A 43 -17.94 -7.27 -1.77
N ARG A 44 -17.41 -7.82 -0.68
CA ARG A 44 -16.18 -8.62 -0.65
C ARG A 44 -16.11 -9.51 0.58
N LEU A 45 -15.27 -10.54 0.48
CA LEU A 45 -14.87 -11.39 1.59
C LEU A 45 -13.51 -10.95 2.10
N TYR A 46 -13.40 -10.79 3.41
CA TYR A 46 -12.20 -10.32 4.08
C TYR A 46 -11.64 -11.40 5.02
N CYS A 47 -10.32 -11.62 4.96
CA CYS A 47 -9.63 -12.48 5.92
C CYS A 47 -9.21 -11.65 7.13
N PRO A 48 -9.74 -11.91 8.34
CA PRO A 48 -9.43 -11.12 9.52
C PRO A 48 -8.10 -11.50 10.19
N ASN A 49 -7.39 -12.51 9.69
CA ASN A 49 -6.15 -12.98 10.27
C ASN A 49 -4.95 -12.11 9.84
N PRO A 50 -4.35 -11.29 10.72
CA PRO A 50 -3.22 -10.44 10.38
C PRO A 50 -1.96 -11.24 10.00
N ALA A 51 -1.85 -12.50 10.46
CA ALA A 51 -0.77 -13.41 10.12
C ALA A 51 -1.05 -14.23 8.85
N CYS A 52 -2.08 -13.90 8.08
CA CYS A 52 -2.38 -14.59 6.82
C CYS A 52 -1.24 -14.42 5.81
N PRO A 53 -0.64 -15.52 5.29
CA PRO A 53 0.47 -15.43 4.35
C PRO A 53 0.16 -14.57 3.12
N LYS A 54 -1.08 -14.64 2.62
CA LYS A 54 -1.51 -13.83 1.47
C LYS A 54 -1.56 -12.32 1.80
N LEU A 55 -2.01 -11.95 3.00
CA LEU A 55 -2.04 -10.55 3.42
C LEU A 55 -0.62 -10.00 3.66
N ILE A 56 0.24 -10.80 4.29
CA ILE A 56 1.66 -10.46 4.47
C ILE A 56 2.33 -10.24 3.12
N HIS A 57 2.14 -11.16 2.17
CA HIS A 57 2.67 -11.05 0.81
C HIS A 57 2.21 -9.73 0.15
N HIS A 58 0.91 -9.46 0.19
CA HIS A 58 0.33 -8.26 -0.40
C HIS A 58 0.89 -6.97 0.24
N ARG A 59 1.03 -6.94 1.57
CA ARG A 59 1.61 -5.80 2.30
C ARG A 59 3.06 -5.54 1.90
N ILE A 60 3.88 -6.59 1.80
CA ILE A 60 5.28 -6.46 1.40
C ILE A 60 5.40 -6.02 -0.08
N GLU A 61 4.58 -6.58 -0.96
CA GLU A 61 4.51 -6.17 -2.37
C GLU A 61 4.08 -4.69 -2.50
N LYS A 62 3.08 -4.28 -1.71
CA LYS A 62 2.64 -2.89 -1.65
C LYS A 62 3.74 -1.95 -1.19
N TRP A 63 4.50 -2.33 -0.16
CA TRP A 63 5.65 -1.57 0.32
C TRP A 63 6.68 -1.36 -0.79
N ILE A 64 7.11 -2.44 -1.44
CA ILE A 64 8.08 -2.41 -2.53
C ILE A 64 7.62 -1.50 -3.67
N ASN A 65 6.35 -1.63 -4.09
CA ASN A 65 5.78 -0.82 -5.16
C ASN A 65 5.63 0.65 -4.75
N THR A 66 5.22 0.93 -3.51
CA THR A 66 5.03 2.30 -3.01
C THR A 66 6.36 3.06 -2.93
N LEU A 67 7.43 2.39 -2.56
CA LEU A 67 8.78 2.95 -2.50
C LEU A 67 9.50 2.90 -3.86
N ASP A 68 8.89 2.31 -4.89
CA ASP A 68 9.53 2.10 -6.20
C ASP A 68 10.90 1.41 -6.08
N ILE A 69 10.94 0.30 -5.31
CA ILE A 69 12.15 -0.50 -5.12
C ILE A 69 12.33 -1.37 -6.37
N GLN A 70 13.33 -1.03 -7.17
CA GLN A 70 13.59 -1.71 -8.43
C GLN A 70 14.18 -3.11 -8.22
N ASP A 71 14.02 -3.95 -9.24
CA ASP A 71 14.58 -5.31 -9.28
C ASP A 71 14.00 -6.32 -8.27
N PHE A 72 12.99 -5.92 -7.50
CA PHE A 72 12.28 -6.78 -6.55
C PHE A 72 11.01 -7.37 -7.20
N GLY A 73 11.20 -8.28 -8.18
CA GLY A 73 10.08 -8.86 -8.93
C GLY A 73 9.31 -9.94 -8.16
N THR A 74 8.11 -10.28 -8.66
CA THR A 74 7.21 -11.28 -8.05
C THR A 74 7.85 -12.67 -7.87
N ALA A 75 8.74 -13.09 -8.79
CA ALA A 75 9.45 -14.37 -8.68
C ALA A 75 10.43 -14.40 -7.50
N LEU A 76 11.13 -13.28 -7.25
CA LEU A 76 12.03 -13.13 -6.10
C LEU A 76 11.25 -13.15 -4.79
N LEU A 77 10.17 -12.37 -4.71
CA LEU A 77 9.29 -12.35 -3.55
C LEU A 77 8.75 -13.74 -3.24
N LYS A 78 8.28 -14.46 -4.27
CA LYS A 78 7.77 -15.81 -4.09
C LYS A 78 8.82 -16.74 -3.48
N GLN A 79 10.06 -16.74 -3.97
CA GLN A 79 11.14 -17.57 -3.42
C GLN A 79 11.43 -17.23 -1.94
N LEU A 80 11.46 -15.94 -1.59
CA LEU A 80 11.69 -15.50 -0.21
C LEU A 80 10.54 -15.90 0.73
N PHE A 81 9.28 -15.87 0.24
CA PHE A 81 8.13 -16.37 1.00
C PHE A 81 8.17 -17.89 1.15
N ASP A 82 8.43 -18.62 0.08
CA ASP A 82 8.54 -20.09 0.12
C ASP A 82 9.67 -20.53 1.09
N ALA A 83 10.77 -19.77 1.15
CA ALA A 83 11.86 -19.95 2.10
C ALA A 83 11.55 -19.41 3.53
N GLN A 84 10.34 -18.90 3.77
CA GLN A 84 9.91 -18.32 5.05
C GLN A 84 10.82 -17.19 5.57
N ARG A 85 11.48 -16.45 4.68
CA ARG A 85 12.36 -15.33 5.02
C ARG A 85 11.62 -14.00 5.19
N LEU A 86 10.36 -13.91 4.72
CA LEU A 86 9.55 -12.69 4.79
C LEU A 86 8.25 -12.96 5.55
N ARG A 87 8.07 -12.27 6.67
CA ARG A 87 6.85 -12.25 7.50
C ARG A 87 6.38 -10.83 7.81
N SER A 88 7.26 -9.85 7.57
CA SER A 88 7.03 -8.44 7.84
C SER A 88 7.80 -7.58 6.84
N ILE A 89 7.49 -6.29 6.78
CA ILE A 89 8.25 -5.31 5.97
C ILE A 89 9.69 -5.22 6.49
N SER A 90 9.88 -5.29 7.80
CA SER A 90 11.20 -5.20 8.41
C SER A 90 12.14 -6.34 8.00
N ASP A 91 11.60 -7.54 7.72
CA ASP A 91 12.41 -8.67 7.26
C ASP A 91 13.11 -8.40 5.92
N LEU A 92 12.52 -7.55 5.05
CA LEU A 92 13.19 -7.13 3.81
C LEU A 92 14.59 -6.56 4.09
N TYR A 93 14.71 -5.74 5.13
CA TYR A 93 15.93 -5.02 5.47
C TYR A 93 16.95 -5.86 6.25
N THR A 94 16.58 -7.08 6.65
CA THR A 94 17.47 -8.07 7.26
C THR A 94 18.12 -9.00 6.23
N LEU A 95 17.66 -8.98 4.98
CA LEU A 95 18.20 -9.81 3.91
C LEU A 95 19.67 -9.46 3.62
N THR A 96 20.50 -10.46 3.44
CA THR A 96 21.91 -10.30 3.05
C THR A 96 22.11 -10.58 1.56
N VAL A 97 23.24 -10.10 1.03
CA VAL A 97 23.61 -10.38 -0.37
C VAL A 97 23.81 -11.88 -0.58
N GLU A 98 24.34 -12.59 0.39
CA GLU A 98 24.59 -14.03 0.36
C GLU A 98 23.27 -14.81 0.29
N GLU A 99 22.29 -14.45 1.10
CA GLU A 99 20.96 -15.06 1.08
C GLU A 99 20.25 -14.83 -0.25
N LEU A 100 20.32 -13.62 -0.76
CA LEU A 100 19.77 -13.29 -2.09
C LEU A 100 20.47 -14.07 -3.20
N ALA A 101 21.80 -14.19 -3.16
CA ALA A 101 22.59 -14.90 -4.17
C ALA A 101 22.37 -16.42 -4.16
N ALA A 102 21.87 -16.97 -3.04
CA ALA A 102 21.54 -18.39 -2.91
C ALA A 102 20.18 -18.77 -3.56
N LEU A 103 19.38 -17.78 -3.95
CA LEU A 103 18.08 -18.01 -4.58
C LEU A 103 18.24 -18.46 -6.05
N GLU A 104 17.25 -19.21 -6.53
CA GLU A 104 17.25 -19.72 -7.90
C GLU A 104 17.34 -18.58 -8.93
N ARG A 105 18.24 -18.71 -9.89
CA ARG A 105 18.50 -17.73 -10.97
C ARG A 105 18.99 -16.36 -10.48
N MET A 106 19.46 -16.28 -9.22
CA MET A 106 20.00 -15.06 -8.64
C MET A 106 21.53 -15.20 -8.50
N GLY A 107 22.29 -14.54 -9.38
CA GLY A 107 23.74 -14.47 -9.25
C GLY A 107 24.18 -13.33 -8.32
N LYS A 108 25.42 -13.34 -7.85
CA LYS A 108 25.99 -12.35 -6.91
C LYS A 108 25.76 -10.90 -7.36
N LYS A 109 25.99 -10.58 -8.65
CA LYS A 109 25.77 -9.23 -9.17
C LYS A 109 24.31 -8.77 -9.09
N SER A 110 23.36 -9.68 -9.38
CA SER A 110 21.92 -9.40 -9.26
C SER A 110 21.51 -9.22 -7.80
N ALA A 111 22.02 -10.07 -6.90
CA ALA A 111 21.79 -9.96 -5.46
C ALA A 111 22.30 -8.61 -4.91
N GLU A 112 23.51 -8.20 -5.27
CA GLU A 112 24.07 -6.90 -4.90
C GLU A 112 23.23 -5.72 -5.43
N LYS A 113 22.66 -5.86 -6.63
CA LYS A 113 21.78 -4.82 -7.23
C LYS A 113 20.48 -4.69 -6.45
N VAL A 114 19.82 -5.81 -6.18
CA VAL A 114 18.58 -5.87 -5.36
C VAL A 114 18.83 -5.29 -3.97
N TYR A 115 19.89 -5.72 -3.30
CA TYR A 115 20.27 -5.24 -1.98
C TYR A 115 20.48 -3.72 -1.97
N ARG A 116 21.22 -3.19 -2.93
CA ARG A 116 21.43 -1.74 -3.05
C ARG A 116 20.14 -0.98 -3.35
N ALA A 117 19.27 -1.50 -4.23
CA ALA A 117 17.98 -0.88 -4.55
C ALA A 117 17.08 -0.77 -3.31
N LEU A 118 17.04 -1.83 -2.49
CA LEU A 118 16.30 -1.86 -1.23
C LEU A 118 16.82 -0.80 -0.24
N HIS A 119 18.14 -0.75 -0.03
CA HIS A 119 18.75 0.14 0.93
C HIS A 119 18.93 1.59 0.44
N ALA A 120 18.75 1.87 -0.84
CA ALA A 120 18.76 3.23 -1.39
C ALA A 120 17.48 4.03 -1.05
N LYS A 121 16.37 3.36 -0.76
CA LYS A 121 15.06 3.97 -0.49
C LYS A 121 14.76 4.03 1.02
N ARG A 122 15.67 4.58 1.80
CA ARG A 122 15.53 4.67 3.25
C ARG A 122 15.01 6.02 3.75
N GLU A 123 15.26 7.08 3.00
CA GLU A 123 14.76 8.43 3.31
C GLU A 123 13.49 8.70 2.51
N ILE A 124 12.35 8.73 3.17
CA ILE A 124 11.04 8.84 2.52
C ILE A 124 10.13 9.83 3.25
N SER A 125 9.16 10.38 2.54
CA SER A 125 8.16 11.26 3.14
C SER A 125 7.18 10.47 4.01
N LEU A 126 6.60 11.11 5.03
CA LEU A 126 5.56 10.52 5.87
C LEU A 126 4.37 9.98 5.05
N PRO A 127 3.84 10.67 4.02
CA PRO A 127 2.80 10.13 3.16
C PRO A 127 3.20 8.84 2.44
N THR A 128 4.43 8.75 1.95
CA THR A 128 4.94 7.53 1.31
C THR A 128 5.08 6.40 2.32
N PHE A 129 5.60 6.69 3.53
CA PHE A 129 5.77 5.72 4.59
C PHE A 129 4.43 5.08 4.98
N ILE A 130 3.42 5.88 5.32
CA ILE A 130 2.10 5.38 5.73
C ILE A 130 1.40 4.62 4.59
N ALA A 131 1.44 5.15 3.35
CA ALA A 131 0.83 4.49 2.20
C ALA A 131 1.44 3.11 1.89
N GLY A 132 2.69 2.88 2.29
CA GLY A 132 3.38 1.60 2.13
C GLY A 132 2.82 0.48 3.02
N PHE A 133 2.13 0.80 4.11
CA PHE A 133 1.54 -0.20 5.03
C PHE A 133 0.21 -0.78 4.55
N ASP A 134 -0.26 -0.39 3.36
CA ASP A 134 -1.47 -0.94 2.72
C ASP A 134 -2.74 -0.82 3.58
N ILE A 135 -2.87 0.30 4.31
CA ILE A 135 -4.11 0.61 5.02
C ILE A 135 -5.19 0.94 3.97
N GLU A 136 -6.30 0.25 4.03
CA GLU A 136 -7.34 0.34 3.01
C GLU A 136 -7.92 1.75 2.86
N GLY A 137 -8.04 2.19 1.60
CA GLY A 137 -8.51 3.54 1.28
C GLY A 137 -7.52 4.66 1.62
N ILE A 138 -6.38 4.34 2.25
CA ILE A 138 -5.37 5.30 2.70
C ILE A 138 -4.16 5.24 1.76
N GLY A 139 -4.25 5.95 0.66
CA GLY A 139 -3.14 6.17 -0.25
C GLY A 139 -2.35 7.44 0.12
N ARG A 140 -1.24 7.68 -0.61
CA ARG A 140 -0.35 8.83 -0.41
C ARG A 140 -1.11 10.16 -0.36
N THR A 141 -2.03 10.41 -1.30
CA THR A 141 -2.82 11.65 -1.35
C THR A 141 -3.70 11.86 -0.12
N MET A 142 -4.21 10.75 0.47
CA MET A 142 -5.00 10.86 1.70
C MET A 142 -4.12 11.25 2.89
N VAL A 143 -2.91 10.69 2.97
CA VAL A 143 -1.96 11.07 4.03
C VAL A 143 -1.44 12.51 3.84
N GLU A 144 -1.24 12.97 2.60
CA GLU A 144 -0.89 14.36 2.31
C GLU A 144 -1.93 15.34 2.91
N LYS A 145 -3.23 15.02 2.83
CA LYS A 145 -4.29 15.83 3.48
C LYS A 145 -4.20 15.84 5.00
N LEU A 146 -3.79 14.72 5.61
CA LEU A 146 -3.55 14.68 7.05
C LEU A 146 -2.36 15.54 7.44
N VAL A 147 -1.29 15.50 6.66
CA VAL A 147 -0.11 16.35 6.85
C VAL A 147 -0.49 17.85 6.74
N ASP A 148 -1.29 18.21 5.75
CA ASP A 148 -1.79 19.58 5.57
C ASP A 148 -2.72 20.01 6.72
N ALA A 149 -3.40 19.07 7.35
CA ALA A 149 -4.25 19.30 8.54
C ALA A 149 -3.44 19.34 9.86
N GLY A 150 -2.12 19.16 9.81
CA GLY A 150 -1.23 19.27 10.97
C GLY A 150 -0.76 17.93 11.56
N PHE A 151 -1.15 16.79 10.99
CA PHE A 151 -0.63 15.46 11.36
C PHE A 151 0.66 15.16 10.56
N ASP A 152 1.66 16.00 10.71
CA ASP A 152 2.88 16.06 9.90
C ASP A 152 4.03 15.19 10.43
N THR A 153 3.84 14.48 11.54
CA THR A 153 4.78 13.51 12.10
C THR A 153 4.13 12.18 12.40
N LEU A 154 4.93 11.11 12.47
CA LEU A 154 4.44 9.78 12.82
C LEU A 154 3.83 9.75 14.22
N GLU A 155 4.44 10.46 15.18
CA GLU A 155 3.97 10.54 16.55
C GLU A 155 2.58 11.17 16.63
N LYS A 156 2.34 12.26 15.88
CA LYS A 156 1.03 12.92 15.81
C LYS A 156 -0.03 11.99 15.22
N LEU A 157 0.30 11.26 14.14
CA LEU A 157 -0.61 10.27 13.55
C LEU A 157 -0.93 9.14 14.53
N LEU A 158 0.08 8.61 15.24
CA LEU A 158 -0.11 7.51 16.20
C LEU A 158 -0.80 7.94 17.50
N ALA A 159 -0.83 9.23 17.81
CA ALA A 159 -1.50 9.79 19.00
C ALA A 159 -2.92 10.29 18.72
N ALA A 160 -3.28 10.49 17.45
CA ALA A 160 -4.58 11.03 17.05
C ALA A 160 -5.72 10.01 17.26
N SER A 161 -6.89 10.51 17.58
CA SER A 161 -8.11 9.72 17.70
C SER A 161 -8.83 9.57 16.35
N GLU A 162 -9.82 8.69 16.30
CA GLU A 162 -10.68 8.53 15.12
C GLU A 162 -11.46 9.82 14.83
N GLU A 163 -11.90 10.52 15.86
CA GLU A 163 -12.62 11.78 15.74
C GLU A 163 -11.74 12.89 15.14
N ASP A 164 -10.45 12.92 15.52
CA ASP A 164 -9.48 13.86 14.96
C ASP A 164 -9.33 13.65 13.46
N PHE A 165 -9.23 12.39 13.00
CA PHE A 165 -9.17 12.08 11.58
C PHE A 165 -10.49 12.40 10.85
N ALA A 166 -11.64 12.12 11.47
CA ALA A 166 -12.95 12.39 10.87
C ALA A 166 -13.20 13.90 10.66
N ALA A 167 -12.54 14.75 11.44
CA ALA A 167 -12.62 16.21 11.29
C ALA A 167 -11.84 16.75 10.06
N VAL A 168 -10.94 15.94 9.48
CA VAL A 168 -10.17 16.35 8.31
C VAL A 168 -11.03 16.33 7.05
N TYR A 169 -10.90 17.36 6.23
CA TYR A 169 -11.67 17.48 4.98
C TYR A 169 -11.50 16.26 4.07
N GLN A 170 -12.61 15.70 3.61
CA GLN A 170 -12.70 14.45 2.83
C GLN A 170 -12.33 13.16 3.59
N PHE A 171 -12.14 13.21 4.90
CA PHE A 171 -12.11 12.02 5.74
C PHE A 171 -13.50 11.79 6.33
N GLY A 172 -14.25 10.85 5.79
CA GLY A 172 -15.49 10.40 6.44
C GLY A 172 -15.20 9.45 7.60
N SER A 173 -16.20 9.18 8.44
CA SER A 173 -16.08 8.28 9.60
C SER A 173 -15.52 6.91 9.25
N VAL A 174 -15.88 6.35 8.10
CA VAL A 174 -15.39 5.04 7.64
C VAL A 174 -13.87 5.06 7.40
N LEU A 175 -13.35 6.08 6.70
CA LEU A 175 -11.90 6.20 6.46
C LEU A 175 -11.13 6.51 7.74
N ALA A 176 -11.69 7.34 8.62
CA ALA A 176 -11.10 7.66 9.92
C ALA A 176 -10.96 6.40 10.78
N HIS A 177 -12.01 5.61 10.87
CA HIS A 177 -12.00 4.32 11.56
C HIS A 177 -10.97 3.36 10.97
N THR A 178 -10.96 3.18 9.65
CA THR A 178 -10.01 2.30 8.94
C THR A 178 -8.57 2.74 9.18
N LEU A 179 -8.30 4.05 9.14
CA LEU A 179 -6.97 4.59 9.40
C LEU A 179 -6.54 4.34 10.85
N ALA A 180 -7.40 4.64 11.83
CA ALA A 180 -7.11 4.44 13.25
C ALA A 180 -6.79 2.96 13.56
N LEU A 181 -7.57 2.03 13.02
CA LEU A 181 -7.30 0.59 13.13
C LEU A 181 -5.98 0.21 12.46
N GLY A 182 -5.76 0.64 11.22
CA GLY A 182 -4.55 0.30 10.48
C GLY A 182 -3.28 0.84 11.10
N LEU A 183 -3.31 2.07 11.63
CA LEU A 183 -2.19 2.64 12.39
C LEU A 183 -1.91 1.87 13.68
N ARG A 184 -2.95 1.49 14.41
CA ARG A 184 -2.81 0.69 15.65
C ARG A 184 -2.18 -0.67 15.34
N ASP A 185 -2.64 -1.35 14.31
CA ASP A 185 -2.21 -2.71 13.95
C ASP A 185 -0.76 -2.71 13.40
N ALA A 186 -0.34 -1.63 12.75
CA ALA A 186 1.02 -1.49 12.19
C ALA A 186 1.99 -0.73 13.12
N LYS A 187 1.53 -0.23 14.27
CA LYS A 187 2.29 0.67 15.16
C LYS A 187 3.67 0.13 15.53
N GLU A 188 3.74 -1.12 15.97
CA GLU A 188 5.00 -1.72 16.44
C GLU A 188 6.01 -1.80 15.30
N GLU A 189 5.58 -2.21 14.11
CA GLU A 189 6.45 -2.30 12.94
C GLU A 189 6.89 -0.91 12.45
N MET A 190 5.99 0.08 12.45
CA MET A 190 6.30 1.47 12.12
C MET A 190 7.39 2.03 13.05
N LEU A 191 7.22 1.85 14.36
CA LEU A 191 8.17 2.31 15.37
C LEU A 191 9.51 1.56 15.28
N TYR A 192 9.49 0.26 14.98
CA TYR A 192 10.71 -0.51 14.77
C TYR A 192 11.49 0.00 13.56
N LEU A 193 10.85 0.19 12.40
CA LEU A 193 11.48 0.66 11.17
C LEU A 193 12.12 2.05 11.33
N THR A 194 11.43 2.94 12.04
CA THR A 194 11.93 4.32 12.27
C THR A 194 12.94 4.39 13.41
N GLY A 195 12.66 3.73 14.53
CA GLY A 195 13.52 3.75 15.72
C GLY A 195 14.87 3.05 15.52
N SER A 196 14.92 2.00 14.69
CA SER A 196 16.17 1.33 14.32
C SER A 196 16.96 2.08 13.23
N GLY A 197 16.43 3.18 12.70
CA GLY A 197 17.04 3.92 11.59
C GLY A 197 17.05 3.17 10.27
N ILE A 198 16.25 2.10 10.12
CA ILE A 198 16.03 1.42 8.83
C ILE A 198 15.38 2.37 7.85
N ILE A 199 14.34 3.07 8.29
CA ILE A 199 13.65 4.12 7.53
C ILE A 199 13.79 5.45 8.27
N VAL A 200 14.10 6.49 7.52
CA VAL A 200 14.15 7.88 7.99
C VAL A 200 13.00 8.64 7.34
N ILE A 201 12.07 9.12 8.15
CA ILE A 201 10.98 9.97 7.66
C ILE A 201 11.54 11.39 7.50
N GLN A 202 11.54 11.87 6.26
CA GLN A 202 11.95 13.24 5.96
C GLN A 202 10.98 14.24 6.59
N ALA A 203 11.49 15.25 7.25
CA ALA A 203 10.68 16.38 7.69
C ALA A 203 9.92 16.96 6.48
N PRO A 204 8.65 17.35 6.64
CA PRO A 204 7.93 18.02 5.56
C PRO A 204 8.78 19.20 5.06
N ALA A 205 8.98 19.26 3.74
CA ALA A 205 9.67 20.40 3.14
C ALA A 205 8.94 21.65 3.63
N ALA A 206 9.65 22.51 4.35
CA ALA A 206 9.08 23.79 4.77
C ALA A 206 8.48 24.42 3.52
N ALA A 207 7.15 24.65 3.56
CA ALA A 207 6.48 25.33 2.46
C ALA A 207 7.29 26.59 2.21
N THR A 208 7.97 26.64 1.08
CA THR A 208 8.68 27.83 0.64
C THR A 208 7.61 28.91 0.48
N GLN A 209 7.39 29.69 1.53
CA GLN A 209 6.59 30.90 1.50
C GLN A 209 7.37 31.96 0.70
N GLY A 210 7.79 31.57 -0.49
CA GLY A 210 8.20 32.49 -1.51
C GLY A 210 6.93 33.08 -2.12
N ASN A 211 6.96 34.36 -2.40
CA ASN A 211 5.88 35.04 -3.12
C ASN A 211 5.82 34.53 -4.58
N LEU A 212 5.39 33.27 -4.71
CA LEU A 212 5.26 32.61 -6.01
C LEU A 212 4.04 33.20 -6.73
N PRO A 213 4.17 33.67 -7.98
CA PRO A 213 3.10 34.35 -8.72
C PRO A 213 1.81 33.52 -8.87
N LEU A 214 1.91 32.22 -8.68
CA LEU A 214 0.82 31.26 -8.83
C LEU A 214 0.42 30.55 -7.52
N ALA A 215 0.92 31.07 -6.38
CA ALA A 215 0.59 30.50 -5.07
C ALA A 215 -0.94 30.52 -4.85
N GLY A 216 -1.50 29.39 -4.38
CA GLY A 216 -2.93 29.24 -4.11
C GLY A 216 -3.83 29.06 -5.36
N LYS A 217 -3.26 28.95 -6.57
CA LYS A 217 -4.00 28.69 -7.80
C LYS A 217 -3.91 27.21 -8.17
N SER A 218 -5.04 26.60 -8.51
CA SER A 218 -5.13 25.27 -9.11
C SER A 218 -5.25 25.37 -10.62
N PHE A 219 -4.51 24.56 -11.36
CA PHE A 219 -4.53 24.49 -12.82
C PHE A 219 -4.91 23.08 -13.27
N CYS A 220 -5.89 23.00 -14.16
CA CYS A 220 -6.25 21.76 -14.83
C CYS A 220 -5.87 21.86 -16.30
N PHE A 221 -4.97 21.00 -16.78
CA PHE A 221 -4.59 20.92 -18.17
C PHE A 221 -5.36 19.79 -18.85
N THR A 222 -6.18 20.15 -19.84
CA THR A 222 -6.91 19.19 -20.70
C THR A 222 -6.32 19.25 -22.10
N GLY A 223 -5.89 18.08 -22.62
CA GLY A 223 -5.29 17.95 -23.95
C GLY A 223 -3.79 17.61 -23.94
N GLU A 224 -3.18 17.57 -25.12
CA GLU A 224 -1.74 17.35 -25.30
C GLU A 224 -0.95 18.64 -25.03
N LEU A 225 0.09 18.51 -24.23
CA LEU A 225 1.05 19.58 -24.02
C LEU A 225 2.24 19.38 -24.96
N ASN A 226 2.50 20.34 -25.85
CA ASN A 226 3.58 20.24 -26.85
C ASN A 226 5.01 20.28 -26.25
N THR A 227 5.13 20.75 -25.01
CA THR A 227 6.43 21.01 -24.36
C THR A 227 6.69 20.24 -23.07
N LEU A 228 5.69 19.56 -22.52
CA LEU A 228 5.83 18.79 -21.29
C LEU A 228 5.24 17.40 -21.50
N LYS A 229 6.04 16.34 -21.28
CA LYS A 229 5.52 14.97 -21.17
C LYS A 229 4.75 14.84 -19.85
N ARG A 230 3.57 14.20 -19.95
CA ARG A 230 2.77 13.80 -18.77
C ARG A 230 3.53 12.84 -17.91
#